data_2998c5e9834f91973daff8ba59466c0d
#
_entry.id   2998c5e9834f91973daff8ba59466c0d
#
_cell.length_a   1.000
_cell.length_b   1.000
_cell.length_c   1.000
_cell.angle_alpha   90.00
_cell.angle_beta   90.00
_cell.angle_gamma   90.00
#
_symmetry.space_group_name_H-M   'P 1'
#
loop_
_entity.id
_entity.type
_entity.pdbx_description
1 polymer ?
#
loop_
_entity_poly.entity_id
_entity_poly.type
_entity_poly.pdbx_seq_one_letter_code
_entity_poly.pdbx_strand_id
1 'polypeptide(L)'
;MLSYWLRAIRIRFLLASVIAVSLGLSVTWWNSGTIDIFQAALTMGGVIALHASVDLLNDYWDFKRGIDTKTKRTPMSGGTGVLPEGLLKPKSVYNAGILFLMAGGLIGGYFVVLHGVVIGVILAFAIMSIYFYSTKIVNWGLAEVFVAVKGTLIVMGTYYIQNSELTDVVVLSGIVVGVLSSLVLFVTSFPDHDADKEKGRRTLVILFGRQKAVSIFYIFPIISYGIIIGCAAMSIIPVFCLISLAAIPVIITSIRKLKSSVSDEDKIIPAMKSTLTFSRIAGALFVIGFLIQ
;
A
#
# COMPACT_ATOMS: atom_id res chain seq x y z
N MET A 1 5.57 -7.52 25.06
CA MET A 1 6.65 -7.00 24.17
C MET A 1 6.40 -7.32 22.71
N LEU A 2 6.24 -8.59 22.30
CA LEU A 2 6.00 -8.95 20.89
C LEU A 2 4.75 -8.27 20.32
N SER A 3 3.64 -8.22 21.05
CA SER A 3 2.40 -7.56 20.64
C SER A 3 2.56 -6.06 20.31
N TYR A 4 3.43 -5.37 21.02
CA TYR A 4 3.72 -3.95 20.76
C TYR A 4 4.49 -3.75 19.45
N TRP A 5 5.44 -4.64 19.15
CA TRP A 5 6.17 -4.62 17.89
C TRP A 5 5.27 -4.98 16.70
N LEU A 6 4.41 -6.01 16.83
CA LEU A 6 3.41 -6.35 15.80
C LEU A 6 2.42 -5.19 15.53
N ARG A 7 2.10 -4.40 16.58
CA ARG A 7 1.32 -3.18 16.46
C ARG A 7 2.13 -2.08 15.75
N ALA A 8 3.41 -1.89 16.11
CA ALA A 8 4.30 -0.88 15.52
C ALA A 8 4.51 -1.08 14.02
N ILE A 9 4.73 -2.32 13.57
CA ILE A 9 4.87 -2.67 12.14
C ILE A 9 3.52 -2.75 11.41
N ARG A 10 2.40 -2.41 12.07
CA ARG A 10 1.06 -2.40 11.47
C ARG A 10 0.76 -3.66 10.66
N ILE A 11 0.99 -4.84 11.25
CA ILE A 11 0.91 -6.15 10.57
C ILE A 11 -0.31 -6.32 9.64
N ARG A 12 -1.41 -5.66 9.95
CA ARG A 12 -2.62 -5.68 9.12
C ARG A 12 -2.42 -5.00 7.77
N PHE A 13 -1.52 -4.01 7.65
CA PHE A 13 -1.26 -3.30 6.40
C PHE A 13 -0.19 -4.01 5.56
N LEU A 14 0.66 -4.86 6.16
CA LEU A 14 1.63 -5.68 5.43
C LEU A 14 0.96 -6.58 4.38
N LEU A 15 -0.31 -6.96 4.58
CA LEU A 15 -1.05 -7.77 3.61
C LEU A 15 -1.15 -7.13 2.23
N ALA A 16 -1.12 -5.78 2.14
CA ALA A 16 -1.08 -5.11 0.84
C ALA A 16 0.20 -5.44 0.06
N SER A 17 1.34 -5.51 0.74
CA SER A 17 2.61 -5.92 0.12
C SER A 17 2.63 -7.41 -0.23
N VAL A 18 2.05 -8.25 0.61
CA VAL A 18 1.88 -9.68 0.30
C VAL A 18 1.07 -9.85 -0.98
N ILE A 19 -0.07 -9.16 -1.11
CA ILE A 19 -0.90 -9.20 -2.32
C ILE A 19 -0.12 -8.69 -3.54
N ALA A 20 0.65 -7.60 -3.41
CA ALA A 20 1.42 -7.05 -4.53
C ALA A 20 2.51 -8.02 -5.01
N VAL A 21 3.28 -8.62 -4.10
CA VAL A 21 4.27 -9.65 -4.47
C VAL A 21 3.58 -10.88 -5.05
N SER A 22 2.49 -11.36 -4.42
CA SER A 22 1.73 -12.51 -4.93
C SER A 22 1.19 -12.26 -6.34
N LEU A 23 0.77 -11.01 -6.65
CA LEU A 23 0.33 -10.67 -8.00
C LEU A 23 1.50 -10.74 -9.00
N GLY A 24 2.66 -10.17 -8.69
CA GLY A 24 3.84 -10.30 -9.55
C GLY A 24 4.19 -11.77 -9.84
N LEU A 25 4.14 -12.62 -8.81
CA LEU A 25 4.38 -14.06 -8.95
C LEU A 25 3.27 -14.77 -9.73
N SER A 26 2.00 -14.40 -9.55
CA SER A 26 0.90 -15.02 -10.29
C SER A 26 0.91 -14.64 -11.78
N VAL A 27 1.31 -13.42 -12.11
CA VAL A 27 1.55 -13.00 -13.50
C VAL A 27 2.73 -13.77 -14.09
N THR A 28 3.82 -13.97 -13.30
CA THR A 28 4.95 -14.84 -13.72
C THR A 28 4.47 -16.26 -14.01
N TRP A 29 3.72 -16.86 -13.10
CA TRP A 29 3.17 -18.21 -13.27
C TRP A 29 2.31 -18.31 -14.53
N TRP A 30 1.42 -17.34 -14.73
CA TRP A 30 0.56 -17.30 -15.92
C TRP A 30 1.37 -17.18 -17.22
N ASN A 31 2.46 -16.40 -17.21
CA ASN A 31 3.29 -16.14 -18.41
C ASN A 31 4.26 -17.30 -18.73
N SER A 32 4.93 -17.86 -17.73
CA SER A 32 6.04 -18.79 -17.90
C SER A 32 5.78 -20.20 -17.36
N GLY A 33 4.74 -20.40 -16.55
CA GLY A 33 4.44 -21.67 -15.89
C GLY A 33 5.46 -22.10 -14.81
N THR A 34 6.44 -21.26 -14.50
CA THR A 34 7.50 -21.55 -13.54
C THR A 34 7.76 -20.37 -12.60
N ILE A 35 8.22 -20.67 -11.38
CA ILE A 35 8.63 -19.67 -10.39
C ILE A 35 9.91 -20.16 -9.72
N ASP A 36 10.92 -19.30 -9.64
CA ASP A 36 12.07 -19.53 -8.75
C ASP A 36 11.62 -19.23 -7.32
N ILE A 37 11.42 -20.28 -6.55
CA ILE A 37 10.91 -20.21 -5.16
C ILE A 37 11.89 -19.47 -4.24
N PHE A 38 13.20 -19.60 -4.44
CA PHE A 38 14.18 -18.91 -3.61
C PHE A 38 14.13 -17.40 -3.84
N GLN A 39 14.12 -16.95 -5.09
CA GLN A 39 13.95 -15.53 -5.43
C GLN A 39 12.59 -15.00 -4.98
N ALA A 40 11.52 -15.79 -5.11
CA ALA A 40 10.19 -15.40 -4.63
C ALA A 40 10.16 -15.19 -3.10
N ALA A 41 10.75 -16.10 -2.33
CA ALA A 41 10.83 -16.00 -0.87
C ALA A 41 11.68 -14.79 -0.43
N LEU A 42 12.84 -14.57 -1.07
CA LEU A 42 13.67 -13.39 -0.80
C LEU A 42 12.95 -12.08 -1.17
N THR A 43 12.27 -12.03 -2.30
CA THR A 43 11.49 -10.86 -2.72
C THR A 43 10.40 -10.55 -1.69
N MET A 44 9.65 -11.56 -1.26
CA MET A 44 8.62 -11.40 -0.23
C MET A 44 9.24 -10.87 1.07
N GLY A 45 10.33 -11.47 1.56
CA GLY A 45 11.02 -11.04 2.77
C GLY A 45 11.55 -9.61 2.67
N GLY A 46 12.18 -9.25 1.55
CA GLY A 46 12.70 -7.90 1.29
C GLY A 46 11.60 -6.85 1.25
N VAL A 47 10.50 -7.12 0.55
CA VAL A 47 9.36 -6.20 0.48
C VAL A 47 8.66 -6.04 1.83
N ILE A 48 8.48 -7.11 2.61
CA ILE A 48 7.95 -7.03 3.98
C ILE A 48 8.87 -6.22 4.88
N ALA A 49 10.19 -6.42 4.79
CA ALA A 49 11.15 -5.64 5.57
C ALA A 49 11.07 -4.15 5.23
N LEU A 50 11.05 -3.77 3.94
CA LEU A 50 10.89 -2.38 3.52
C LEU A 50 9.55 -1.79 3.97
N HIS A 51 8.46 -2.56 3.96
CA HIS A 51 7.16 -2.09 4.45
C HIS A 51 7.18 -1.88 5.97
N ALA A 52 7.73 -2.83 6.75
CA ALA A 52 7.89 -2.65 8.18
C ALA A 52 8.76 -1.43 8.52
N SER A 53 9.81 -1.17 7.73
CA SER A 53 10.65 0.01 7.87
C SER A 53 9.86 1.31 7.71
N VAL A 54 9.03 1.44 6.64
CA VAL A 54 8.27 2.67 6.43
C VAL A 54 7.28 2.92 7.56
N ASP A 55 6.64 1.89 8.09
CA ASP A 55 5.69 2.02 9.20
C ASP A 55 6.38 2.49 10.49
N LEU A 56 7.53 1.89 10.84
CA LEU A 56 8.31 2.25 12.02
C LEU A 56 8.89 3.67 11.93
N LEU A 57 9.46 4.03 10.78
CA LEU A 57 10.04 5.36 10.58
C LEU A 57 8.94 6.43 10.52
N ASN A 58 7.77 6.11 9.94
CA ASN A 58 6.62 7.00 9.95
C ASN A 58 6.16 7.28 11.39
N ASP A 59 5.95 6.25 12.21
CA ASP A 59 5.57 6.41 13.62
C ASP A 59 6.59 7.24 14.40
N TYR A 60 7.90 7.00 14.18
CA TYR A 60 8.95 7.78 14.85
C TYR A 60 8.90 9.28 14.47
N TRP A 61 8.82 9.59 13.17
CA TRP A 61 8.82 10.97 12.70
C TRP A 61 7.54 11.71 13.07
N ASP A 62 6.38 11.04 13.00
CA ASP A 62 5.08 11.62 13.36
C ASP A 62 5.00 11.90 14.86
N PHE A 63 5.53 11.00 15.70
CA PHE A 63 5.68 11.24 17.14
C PHE A 63 6.61 12.43 17.41
N LYS A 64 7.79 12.47 16.78
CA LYS A 64 8.77 13.54 16.99
C LYS A 64 8.26 14.92 16.54
N ARG A 65 7.41 14.96 15.52
CA ARG A 65 6.73 16.18 15.04
C ARG A 65 5.50 16.56 15.86
N GLY A 66 5.09 15.72 16.81
CA GLY A 66 3.92 15.94 17.66
C GLY A 66 2.58 15.79 16.88
N ILE A 67 2.55 15.01 15.81
CA ILE A 67 1.34 14.71 15.04
C ILE A 67 0.51 13.70 15.82
N ASP A 68 1.10 12.56 16.18
CA ASP A 68 0.44 11.45 16.87
C ASP A 68 -0.06 11.77 18.28
N THR A 69 0.44 12.86 18.88
CA THR A 69 -0.02 13.31 20.20
C THR A 69 -1.30 14.14 20.15
N LYS A 70 -1.67 14.67 18.98
CA LYS A 70 -2.86 15.52 18.79
C LYS A 70 -4.00 14.81 18.04
N THR A 71 -3.70 13.76 17.32
CA THR A 71 -4.68 13.03 16.50
C THR A 71 -5.56 12.12 17.37
N LYS A 72 -6.88 12.15 17.19
CA LYS A 72 -7.79 11.15 17.76
C LYS A 72 -7.54 9.82 17.07
N ARG A 73 -6.78 8.94 17.74
CA ARG A 73 -6.39 7.66 17.16
C ARG A 73 -7.58 6.74 16.90
N THR A 74 -7.57 6.12 15.71
CA THR A 74 -8.49 5.04 15.34
C THR A 74 -7.70 3.72 15.17
N PRO A 75 -8.36 2.56 15.01
CA PRO A 75 -7.66 1.31 14.71
C PRO A 75 -6.86 1.30 13.40
N MET A 76 -7.01 2.32 12.52
CA MET A 76 -6.43 2.37 11.17
C MET A 76 -5.78 3.71 10.81
N SER A 77 -5.86 4.73 11.68
CA SER A 77 -5.27 6.06 11.46
C SER A 77 -4.81 6.69 12.78
N GLY A 78 -4.08 7.79 12.71
CA GLY A 78 -3.57 8.50 13.88
C GLY A 78 -2.40 7.80 14.57
N GLY A 79 -1.51 7.16 13.81
CA GLY A 79 -0.36 6.42 14.30
C GLY A 79 -0.71 5.11 15.01
N THR A 80 0.30 4.34 15.38
CA THR A 80 0.10 3.07 16.12
C THR A 80 -0.14 3.29 17.61
N GLY A 81 0.22 4.44 18.14
CA GLY A 81 0.13 4.78 19.54
C GLY A 81 1.21 4.16 20.43
N VAL A 82 2.08 3.31 19.92
CA VAL A 82 3.12 2.66 20.74
C VAL A 82 4.10 3.65 21.37
N LEU A 83 4.35 4.80 20.70
CA LEU A 83 5.21 5.86 21.20
C LEU A 83 4.48 6.81 22.15
N PRO A 84 3.31 7.38 21.80
CA PRO A 84 2.55 8.24 22.72
C PRO A 84 2.14 7.53 24.02
N GLU A 85 1.86 6.23 23.98
CA GLU A 85 1.51 5.42 25.15
C GLU A 85 2.74 4.96 25.97
N GLY A 86 3.96 5.28 25.50
CA GLY A 86 5.21 4.88 26.19
C GLY A 86 5.50 3.38 26.16
N LEU A 87 4.83 2.59 25.29
CA LEU A 87 4.98 1.15 25.19
C LEU A 87 6.33 0.74 24.57
N LEU A 88 6.87 1.56 23.69
CA LEU A 88 8.19 1.41 23.08
C LEU A 88 8.98 2.72 23.18
N LYS A 89 10.30 2.61 23.28
CA LYS A 89 11.18 3.78 23.31
C LYS A 89 11.36 4.32 21.86
N PRO A 90 11.29 5.65 21.62
CA PRO A 90 11.44 6.22 20.28
C PRO A 90 12.73 5.79 19.57
N LYS A 91 13.86 5.77 20.29
CA LYS A 91 15.15 5.30 19.75
C LYS A 91 15.10 3.84 19.28
N SER A 92 14.38 2.97 20.00
CA SER A 92 14.24 1.56 19.64
C SER A 92 13.41 1.39 18.37
N VAL A 93 12.32 2.17 18.20
CA VAL A 93 11.48 2.16 17.01
C VAL A 93 12.25 2.67 15.80
N TYR A 94 13.00 3.78 15.96
CA TYR A 94 13.88 4.31 14.90
C TYR A 94 14.94 3.29 14.47
N ASN A 95 15.68 2.70 15.43
CA ASN A 95 16.72 1.73 15.14
C ASN A 95 16.15 0.47 14.45
N ALA A 96 14.98 0.00 14.88
CA ALA A 96 14.31 -1.12 14.21
C ALA A 96 13.89 -0.74 12.78
N GLY A 97 13.38 0.47 12.56
CA GLY A 97 13.06 0.97 11.22
C GLY A 97 14.28 0.99 10.31
N ILE A 98 15.42 1.47 10.80
CA ILE A 98 16.69 1.45 10.03
C ILE A 98 17.18 0.02 9.79
N LEU A 99 17.09 -0.87 10.78
CA LEU A 99 17.48 -2.27 10.62
C LEU A 99 16.66 -2.96 9.51
N PHE A 100 15.35 -2.77 9.50
CA PHE A 100 14.48 -3.29 8.46
C PHE A 100 14.76 -2.65 7.09
N LEU A 101 15.10 -1.35 7.04
CA LEU A 101 15.53 -0.67 5.81
C LEU A 101 16.80 -1.30 5.26
N MET A 102 17.79 -1.55 6.13
CA MET A 102 19.06 -2.19 5.75
C MET A 102 18.83 -3.63 5.27
N ALA A 103 18.03 -4.41 5.99
CA ALA A 103 17.72 -5.78 5.61
C ALA A 103 17.05 -5.85 4.23
N GLY A 104 16.00 -5.06 4.00
CA GLY A 104 15.36 -4.97 2.69
C GLY A 104 16.27 -4.39 1.61
N GLY A 105 17.10 -3.40 1.96
CA GLY A 105 18.11 -2.82 1.09
C GLY A 105 19.19 -3.81 0.66
N LEU A 106 19.67 -4.67 1.56
CA LEU A 106 20.64 -5.72 1.24
C LEU A 106 20.04 -6.79 0.32
N ILE A 107 18.81 -7.23 0.57
CA ILE A 107 18.10 -8.16 -0.32
C ILE A 107 17.89 -7.52 -1.69
N GLY A 108 17.43 -6.26 -1.72
CA GLY A 108 17.29 -5.54 -2.99
C GLY A 108 18.63 -5.34 -3.71
N GLY A 109 19.71 -5.03 -2.99
CA GLY A 109 21.07 -4.92 -3.52
C GLY A 109 21.57 -6.22 -4.14
N TYR A 110 21.27 -7.36 -3.52
CA TYR A 110 21.52 -8.67 -4.11
C TYR A 110 20.84 -8.82 -5.47
N PHE A 111 19.55 -8.45 -5.55
CA PHE A 111 18.82 -8.49 -6.82
C PHE A 111 19.33 -7.46 -7.86
N VAL A 112 19.85 -6.31 -7.41
CA VAL A 112 20.51 -5.35 -8.33
C VAL A 112 21.72 -5.97 -8.99
N VAL A 113 22.53 -6.74 -8.24
CA VAL A 113 23.70 -7.44 -8.78
C VAL A 113 23.28 -8.49 -9.81
N LEU A 114 22.17 -9.20 -9.58
CA LEU A 114 21.70 -10.26 -10.48
C LEU A 114 20.94 -9.74 -11.70
N HIS A 115 20.08 -8.73 -11.52
CA HIS A 115 19.10 -8.30 -12.53
C HIS A 115 19.34 -6.88 -13.05
N GLY A 116 20.36 -6.20 -12.54
CA GLY A 116 20.84 -4.94 -13.10
C GLY A 116 20.01 -3.70 -12.75
N VAL A 117 20.10 -2.72 -13.65
CA VAL A 117 19.68 -1.33 -13.39
C VAL A 117 18.19 -1.16 -13.11
N VAL A 118 17.32 -1.98 -13.70
CA VAL A 118 15.87 -1.87 -13.49
C VAL A 118 15.51 -2.07 -12.03
N ILE A 119 16.05 -3.13 -11.40
CA ILE A 119 15.85 -3.36 -9.97
C ILE A 119 16.55 -2.25 -9.15
N GLY A 120 17.69 -1.76 -9.61
CA GLY A 120 18.40 -0.62 -8.98
C GLY A 120 17.52 0.63 -8.89
N VAL A 121 16.83 0.99 -9.97
CA VAL A 121 15.89 2.14 -10.00
C VAL A 121 14.71 1.92 -9.06
N ILE A 122 14.11 0.71 -9.08
CA ILE A 122 12.99 0.37 -8.19
C ILE A 122 13.42 0.44 -6.71
N LEU A 123 14.58 -0.12 -6.38
CA LEU A 123 15.12 -0.09 -5.02
C LEU A 123 15.45 1.32 -4.57
N ALA A 124 16.10 2.13 -5.41
CA ALA A 124 16.42 3.53 -5.10
C ALA A 124 15.12 4.33 -4.83
N PHE A 125 14.09 4.16 -5.68
CA PHE A 125 12.79 4.77 -5.44
C PHE A 125 12.19 4.33 -4.10
N ALA A 126 12.25 3.03 -3.77
CA ALA A 126 11.71 2.50 -2.53
C ALA A 126 12.42 3.09 -1.30
N ILE A 127 13.76 3.08 -1.27
CA ILE A 127 14.57 3.62 -0.16
C ILE A 127 14.32 5.12 0.02
N MET A 128 14.34 5.90 -1.07
CA MET A 128 14.07 7.34 -1.03
C MET A 128 12.64 7.62 -0.55
N SER A 129 11.66 6.86 -1.05
CA SER A 129 10.27 6.99 -0.63
C SER A 129 10.11 6.70 0.86
N ILE A 130 10.70 5.63 1.38
CA ILE A 130 10.63 5.25 2.80
C ILE A 130 11.21 6.34 3.69
N TYR A 131 12.38 6.85 3.35
CA TYR A 131 13.08 7.84 4.17
C TYR A 131 12.41 9.22 4.15
N PHE A 132 11.91 9.65 2.98
CA PHE A 132 11.33 10.98 2.81
C PHE A 132 9.80 11.04 2.93
N TYR A 133 9.12 9.89 3.08
CA TYR A 133 7.66 9.83 3.10
C TYR A 133 7.05 10.81 4.11
N SER A 134 7.36 10.62 5.39
CA SER A 134 6.78 11.41 6.49
C SER A 134 7.29 12.83 6.56
N THR A 135 8.49 13.10 6.02
CA THR A 135 9.15 14.40 6.18
C THR A 135 8.90 15.35 5.01
N LYS A 136 8.71 14.85 3.80
CA LYS A 136 8.58 15.65 2.59
C LYS A 136 7.39 15.27 1.72
N ILE A 137 7.24 13.98 1.35
CA ILE A 137 6.28 13.52 0.32
C ILE A 137 4.84 13.83 0.72
N VAL A 138 4.48 13.56 1.96
CA VAL A 138 3.13 13.84 2.49
C VAL A 138 2.80 15.34 2.47
N ASN A 139 3.81 16.21 2.57
CA ASN A 139 3.62 17.65 2.54
C ASN A 139 3.46 18.21 1.12
N TRP A 140 3.81 17.43 0.09
CA TRP A 140 3.67 17.86 -1.32
C TRP A 140 2.30 17.59 -1.94
N GLY A 141 1.41 16.90 -1.24
CA GLY A 141 0.09 16.53 -1.76
C GLY A 141 0.11 15.32 -2.71
N LEU A 142 1.18 14.54 -2.66
CA LEU A 142 1.43 13.41 -3.57
C LEU A 142 1.40 12.05 -2.87
N ALA A 143 0.97 11.99 -1.60
CA ALA A 143 1.02 10.77 -0.81
C ALA A 143 0.27 9.60 -1.47
N GLU A 144 -0.93 9.84 -1.99
CA GLU A 144 -1.75 8.85 -2.65
C GLU A 144 -1.12 8.37 -3.96
N VAL A 145 -0.52 9.27 -4.74
CA VAL A 145 0.20 8.94 -5.98
C VAL A 145 1.44 8.09 -5.66
N PHE A 146 2.20 8.48 -4.64
CA PHE A 146 3.38 7.70 -4.22
C PHE A 146 3.02 6.29 -3.76
N VAL A 147 1.92 6.11 -3.03
CA VAL A 147 1.45 4.78 -2.62
C VAL A 147 1.00 3.95 -3.82
N ALA A 148 0.32 4.57 -4.80
CA ALA A 148 -0.05 3.90 -6.04
C ALA A 148 1.20 3.45 -6.83
N VAL A 149 2.16 4.35 -7.04
CA VAL A 149 3.43 4.04 -7.73
C VAL A 149 4.21 2.96 -6.97
N LYS A 150 4.32 3.07 -5.64
CA LYS A 150 4.99 2.05 -4.81
C LYS A 150 4.36 0.67 -5.01
N GLY A 151 3.04 0.58 -4.95
CA GLY A 151 2.32 -0.69 -5.16
C GLY A 151 2.58 -1.27 -6.55
N THR A 152 2.54 -0.44 -7.57
CA THR A 152 2.85 -0.81 -8.96
C THR A 152 4.28 -1.36 -9.09
N LEU A 153 5.26 -0.65 -8.53
CA LEU A 153 6.68 -1.04 -8.60
C LEU A 153 6.98 -2.32 -7.84
N ILE A 154 6.24 -2.65 -6.77
CA ILE A 154 6.38 -3.95 -6.09
C ILE A 154 5.99 -5.10 -7.04
N VAL A 155 4.85 -4.96 -7.74
CA VAL A 155 4.39 -5.96 -8.71
C VAL A 155 5.40 -6.10 -9.86
N MET A 156 5.81 -4.97 -10.46
CA MET A 156 6.78 -4.93 -11.56
C MET A 156 8.14 -5.51 -11.15
N GLY A 157 8.67 -5.12 -9.99
CA GLY A 157 9.94 -5.62 -9.49
C GLY A 157 9.92 -7.12 -9.21
N THR A 158 8.81 -7.61 -8.63
CA THR A 158 8.63 -9.05 -8.38
C THR A 158 8.62 -9.85 -9.69
N TYR A 159 7.87 -9.39 -10.67
CA TYR A 159 7.83 -10.03 -12.00
C TYR A 159 9.20 -9.96 -12.69
N TYR A 160 9.85 -8.79 -12.66
CA TYR A 160 11.15 -8.58 -13.31
C TYR A 160 12.24 -9.47 -12.72
N ILE A 161 12.25 -9.70 -11.41
CA ILE A 161 13.19 -10.63 -10.75
C ILE A 161 13.03 -12.05 -11.29
N GLN A 162 11.83 -12.46 -11.65
CA GLN A 162 11.54 -13.81 -12.16
C GLN A 162 11.82 -13.96 -13.66
N ASN A 163 11.54 -12.92 -14.46
CA ASN A 163 11.46 -13.01 -15.92
C ASN A 163 12.51 -12.15 -16.65
N SER A 164 13.18 -11.22 -15.95
CA SER A 164 14.16 -10.24 -16.50
C SER A 164 13.60 -9.35 -17.62
N GLU A 165 12.28 -9.19 -17.67
CA GLU A 165 11.57 -8.34 -18.62
C GLU A 165 10.39 -7.60 -17.95
N LEU A 166 9.85 -6.59 -18.61
CA LEU A 166 8.59 -5.94 -18.24
C LEU A 166 7.61 -6.02 -19.38
N THR A 167 6.37 -6.39 -19.08
CA THR A 167 5.28 -6.50 -20.05
C THR A 167 4.16 -5.53 -19.69
N ASP A 168 3.33 -5.17 -20.67
CA ASP A 168 2.14 -4.32 -20.43
C ASP A 168 1.21 -4.96 -19.39
N VAL A 169 1.12 -6.29 -19.38
CA VAL A 169 0.33 -7.06 -18.41
C VAL A 169 0.75 -6.74 -16.98
N VAL A 170 2.06 -6.81 -16.70
CA VAL A 170 2.56 -6.59 -15.33
C VAL A 170 2.44 -5.13 -14.91
N VAL A 171 2.63 -4.19 -15.84
CA VAL A 171 2.48 -2.75 -15.54
C VAL A 171 1.02 -2.43 -15.22
N LEU A 172 0.07 -2.85 -16.07
CA LEU A 172 -1.36 -2.61 -15.89
C LEU A 172 -1.89 -3.31 -14.63
N SER A 173 -1.48 -4.55 -14.38
CA SER A 173 -1.83 -5.28 -13.16
C SER A 173 -1.25 -4.61 -11.91
N GLY A 174 -0.03 -4.10 -11.99
CA GLY A 174 0.61 -3.33 -10.92
C GLY A 174 -0.16 -2.05 -10.59
N ILE A 175 -0.62 -1.32 -11.61
CA ILE A 175 -1.43 -0.11 -11.42
C ILE A 175 -2.72 -0.43 -10.64
N VAL A 176 -3.39 -1.54 -10.96
CA VAL A 176 -4.60 -1.97 -10.23
C VAL A 176 -4.33 -2.09 -8.73
N VAL A 177 -3.31 -2.85 -8.32
CA VAL A 177 -2.97 -3.06 -6.90
C VAL A 177 -2.43 -1.79 -6.26
N GLY A 178 -1.67 -0.99 -7.00
CA GLY A 178 -1.20 0.33 -6.56
C GLY A 178 -2.35 1.26 -6.23
N VAL A 179 -3.36 1.36 -7.10
CA VAL A 179 -4.56 2.18 -6.90
C VAL A 179 -5.42 1.66 -5.74
N LEU A 180 -5.57 0.33 -5.59
CA LEU A 180 -6.27 -0.27 -4.44
C LEU A 180 -5.57 0.04 -3.11
N SER A 181 -4.24 0.09 -3.10
CA SER A 181 -3.45 0.47 -1.91
C SER A 181 -3.60 1.96 -1.60
N SER A 182 -3.59 2.79 -2.63
CA SER A 182 -3.80 4.24 -2.52
C SER A 182 -5.19 4.60 -2.01
N LEU A 183 -6.23 3.85 -2.41
CA LEU A 183 -7.58 3.99 -1.89
C LEU A 183 -7.66 3.79 -0.37
N VAL A 184 -6.87 2.84 0.17
CA VAL A 184 -6.81 2.62 1.62
C VAL A 184 -6.18 3.82 2.31
N LEU A 185 -5.04 4.34 1.81
CA LEU A 185 -4.44 5.56 2.35
C LEU A 185 -5.44 6.73 2.31
N PHE A 186 -6.10 6.91 1.16
CA PHE A 186 -7.07 7.98 0.98
C PHE A 186 -8.19 7.96 2.03
N VAL A 187 -8.82 6.80 2.28
CA VAL A 187 -9.90 6.72 3.27
C VAL A 187 -9.39 6.88 4.70
N THR A 188 -8.17 6.43 4.99
CA THR A 188 -7.58 6.58 6.34
C THR A 188 -7.11 8.00 6.64
N SER A 189 -7.01 8.88 5.64
CA SER A 189 -6.69 10.30 5.81
C SER A 189 -7.88 11.15 6.26
N PHE A 190 -9.11 10.65 6.23
CA PHE A 190 -10.29 11.43 6.65
C PHE A 190 -10.30 11.80 8.14
N PRO A 191 -10.05 10.86 9.09
CA PRO A 191 -10.01 11.20 10.52
C PRO A 191 -8.86 12.13 10.86
N ASP A 192 -7.74 12.02 10.13
CA ASP A 192 -6.52 12.77 10.41
C ASP A 192 -6.53 14.17 9.79
N HIS A 193 -7.58 14.54 9.02
CA HIS A 193 -7.68 15.76 8.22
C HIS A 193 -7.25 17.04 8.98
N ASP A 194 -7.82 17.29 10.18
CA ASP A 194 -7.59 18.55 10.88
C ASP A 194 -6.20 18.58 11.54
N ALA A 195 -5.79 17.47 12.16
CA ALA A 195 -4.48 17.33 12.77
C ALA A 195 -3.35 17.42 11.73
N ASP A 196 -3.52 16.73 10.60
CA ASP A 196 -2.55 16.75 9.50
C ASP A 196 -2.46 18.14 8.85
N LYS A 197 -3.59 18.81 8.65
CA LYS A 197 -3.65 20.17 8.09
C LYS A 197 -2.92 21.17 8.97
N GLU A 198 -3.11 21.10 10.29
CA GLU A 198 -2.41 21.96 11.26
C GLU A 198 -0.88 21.81 11.19
N LYS A 199 -0.42 20.60 10.85
CA LYS A 199 1.02 20.26 10.73
C LYS A 199 1.59 20.42 9.32
N GLY A 200 0.81 21.01 8.38
CA GLY A 200 1.26 21.33 7.02
C GLY A 200 1.26 20.14 6.06
N ARG A 201 0.64 19.03 6.41
CA ARG A 201 0.39 17.91 5.48
C ARG A 201 -0.63 18.31 4.41
N ARG A 202 -0.51 17.69 3.25
CA ARG A 202 -1.39 17.94 2.10
C ARG A 202 -1.82 16.61 1.47
N THR A 203 -2.73 15.88 2.14
CA THR A 203 -3.40 14.73 1.51
C THR A 203 -4.49 15.21 0.56
N LEU A 204 -4.96 14.37 -0.36
CA LEU A 204 -6.06 14.73 -1.26
C LEU A 204 -7.32 15.15 -0.47
N VAL A 205 -7.56 14.53 0.69
CA VAL A 205 -8.68 14.89 1.56
C VAL A 205 -8.54 16.31 2.10
N ILE A 206 -7.32 16.76 2.41
CA ILE A 206 -7.03 18.14 2.86
C ILE A 206 -7.14 19.12 1.71
N LEU A 207 -6.60 18.78 0.53
CA LEU A 207 -6.59 19.66 -0.64
C LEU A 207 -8.00 19.97 -1.16
N PHE A 208 -8.87 18.97 -1.21
CA PHE A 208 -10.22 19.09 -1.77
C PHE A 208 -11.31 19.29 -0.71
N GLY A 209 -10.99 19.05 0.56
CA GLY A 209 -11.95 19.04 1.65
C GLY A 209 -12.80 17.77 1.69
N ARG A 210 -13.29 17.40 2.90
CA ARG A 210 -13.99 16.13 3.16
C ARG A 210 -15.18 15.87 2.20
N GLN A 211 -15.98 16.90 1.88
CA GLN A 211 -17.15 16.72 1.00
C GLN A 211 -16.78 16.33 -0.44
N LYS A 212 -15.84 17.07 -1.06
CA LYS A 212 -15.40 16.77 -2.43
C LYS A 212 -14.57 15.47 -2.47
N ALA A 213 -13.84 15.18 -1.41
CA ALA A 213 -13.07 13.93 -1.29
C ALA A 213 -13.96 12.68 -1.39
N VAL A 214 -15.22 12.72 -0.93
CA VAL A 214 -16.17 11.62 -1.15
C VAL A 214 -16.39 11.34 -2.64
N SER A 215 -16.42 12.38 -3.49
CA SER A 215 -16.54 12.20 -4.95
C SER A 215 -15.25 11.66 -5.56
N ILE A 216 -14.09 12.07 -5.05
CA ILE A 216 -12.78 11.56 -5.50
C ILE A 216 -12.63 10.07 -5.18
N PHE A 217 -13.23 9.60 -4.07
CA PHE A 217 -13.17 8.19 -3.68
C PHE A 217 -13.61 7.22 -4.80
N TYR A 218 -14.56 7.62 -5.64
CA TYR A 218 -15.04 6.78 -6.75
C TYR A 218 -13.99 6.55 -7.85
N ILE A 219 -13.03 7.46 -8.00
CA ILE A 219 -12.01 7.38 -9.06
C ILE A 219 -11.18 6.10 -8.91
N PHE A 220 -10.84 5.70 -7.67
CA PHE A 220 -9.99 4.55 -7.40
C PHE A 220 -10.60 3.21 -7.89
N PRO A 221 -11.82 2.83 -7.48
CA PRO A 221 -12.43 1.60 -7.99
C PRO A 221 -12.75 1.68 -9.48
N ILE A 222 -13.09 2.86 -10.02
CA ILE A 222 -13.32 3.04 -11.47
C ILE A 222 -12.04 2.76 -12.24
N ILE A 223 -10.90 3.30 -11.84
CA ILE A 223 -9.62 3.03 -12.50
C ILE A 223 -9.27 1.55 -12.38
N SER A 224 -9.33 0.97 -11.16
CA SER A 224 -8.95 -0.43 -10.94
C SER A 224 -9.81 -1.39 -11.78
N TYR A 225 -11.11 -1.24 -11.73
CA TYR A 225 -12.02 -2.12 -12.48
C TYR A 225 -12.06 -1.79 -13.96
N GLY A 226 -11.88 -0.52 -14.34
CA GLY A 226 -11.74 -0.12 -15.74
C GLY A 226 -10.56 -0.80 -16.42
N ILE A 227 -9.40 -0.87 -15.73
CA ILE A 227 -8.22 -1.59 -16.23
C ILE A 227 -8.51 -3.09 -16.31
N ILE A 228 -9.04 -3.72 -15.25
CA ILE A 228 -9.32 -5.17 -15.24
C ILE A 228 -10.30 -5.55 -16.36
N ILE A 229 -11.41 -4.83 -16.49
CA ILE A 229 -12.42 -5.13 -17.52
C ILE A 229 -11.86 -4.86 -18.91
N GLY A 230 -11.18 -3.73 -19.12
CA GLY A 230 -10.58 -3.38 -20.41
C GLY A 230 -9.53 -4.39 -20.84
N CYS A 231 -8.61 -4.77 -19.94
CA CYS A 231 -7.57 -5.76 -20.24
C CYS A 231 -8.14 -7.16 -20.49
N ALA A 232 -9.17 -7.57 -19.75
CA ALA A 232 -9.84 -8.85 -19.97
C ALA A 232 -10.57 -8.88 -21.32
N ALA A 233 -11.27 -7.78 -21.66
CA ALA A 233 -11.97 -7.65 -22.95
C ALA A 233 -11.01 -7.65 -24.15
N MET A 234 -9.79 -7.12 -23.97
CA MET A 234 -8.73 -7.13 -24.98
C MET A 234 -7.86 -8.40 -24.95
N SER A 235 -8.20 -9.38 -24.11
CA SER A 235 -7.42 -10.61 -23.91
C SER A 235 -5.96 -10.36 -23.48
N ILE A 236 -5.69 -9.23 -22.84
CA ILE A 236 -4.36 -8.88 -22.28
C ILE A 236 -4.13 -9.65 -20.99
N ILE A 237 -5.19 -9.89 -20.19
CA ILE A 237 -5.15 -10.68 -18.96
C ILE A 237 -6.17 -11.82 -19.03
N PRO A 238 -6.03 -12.90 -18.22
CA PRO A 238 -7.01 -13.97 -18.15
C PRO A 238 -8.42 -13.46 -17.84
N VAL A 239 -9.43 -13.99 -18.51
CA VAL A 239 -10.85 -13.65 -18.25
C VAL A 239 -11.23 -13.94 -16.80
N PHE A 240 -10.60 -14.93 -16.17
CA PHE A 240 -10.81 -15.27 -14.75
C PHE A 240 -10.44 -14.15 -13.79
N CYS A 241 -9.64 -13.17 -14.20
CA CYS A 241 -9.35 -11.96 -13.41
C CYS A 241 -10.62 -11.14 -13.11
N LEU A 242 -11.69 -11.32 -13.91
CA LEU A 242 -13.01 -10.72 -13.65
C LEU A 242 -13.67 -11.22 -12.36
N ILE A 243 -13.18 -12.31 -11.74
CA ILE A 243 -13.65 -12.77 -10.42
C ILE A 243 -13.47 -11.67 -9.35
N SER A 244 -12.50 -10.76 -9.54
CA SER A 244 -12.28 -9.60 -8.65
C SER A 244 -13.51 -8.69 -8.56
N LEU A 245 -14.41 -8.69 -9.56
CA LEU A 245 -15.67 -7.95 -9.55
C LEU A 245 -16.63 -8.44 -8.43
N ALA A 246 -16.43 -9.65 -7.89
CA ALA A 246 -17.19 -10.14 -6.75
C ALA A 246 -17.01 -9.27 -5.49
N ALA A 247 -15.97 -8.41 -5.44
CA ALA A 247 -15.80 -7.44 -4.35
C ALA A 247 -16.66 -6.17 -4.51
N ILE A 248 -17.39 -5.98 -5.62
CA ILE A 248 -18.25 -4.78 -5.86
C ILE A 248 -19.24 -4.51 -4.71
N PRO A 249 -19.96 -5.47 -4.13
CA PRO A 249 -20.87 -5.19 -3.02
C PRO A 249 -20.16 -4.55 -1.81
N VAL A 250 -18.88 -4.91 -1.58
CA VAL A 250 -18.08 -4.37 -0.48
C VAL A 250 -17.73 -2.91 -0.73
N ILE A 251 -17.32 -2.53 -1.95
CA ILE A 251 -17.02 -1.11 -2.26
C ILE A 251 -18.29 -0.25 -2.26
N ILE A 252 -19.43 -0.76 -2.72
CA ILE A 252 -20.71 -0.05 -2.61
C ILE A 252 -21.04 0.24 -1.14
N THR A 253 -20.83 -0.74 -0.26
CA THR A 253 -21.00 -0.56 1.19
C THR A 253 -20.04 0.50 1.74
N SER A 254 -18.77 0.50 1.30
CA SER A 254 -17.77 1.50 1.70
C SER A 254 -18.19 2.91 1.29
N ILE A 255 -18.67 3.08 0.05
CA ILE A 255 -19.15 4.35 -0.48
C ILE A 255 -20.33 4.88 0.34
N ARG A 256 -21.32 4.03 0.63
CA ARG A 256 -22.50 4.43 1.43
C ARG A 256 -22.10 4.90 2.83
N LYS A 257 -21.20 4.15 3.49
CA LYS A 257 -20.69 4.50 4.82
C LYS A 257 -19.87 5.78 4.78
N LEU A 258 -19.01 5.97 3.76
CA LEU A 258 -18.21 7.17 3.61
C LEU A 258 -19.09 8.41 3.39
N LYS A 259 -20.11 8.33 2.54
CA LYS A 259 -21.08 9.42 2.36
C LYS A 259 -21.76 9.82 3.66
N SER A 260 -22.17 8.86 4.48
CA SER A 260 -22.82 9.13 5.76
C SER A 260 -21.85 9.64 6.83
N SER A 261 -20.53 9.45 6.68
CA SER A 261 -19.52 9.90 7.64
C SER A 261 -19.14 11.38 7.49
N VAL A 262 -19.52 12.04 6.40
CA VAL A 262 -19.27 13.48 6.22
C VAL A 262 -20.00 14.32 7.26
N SER A 263 -21.20 13.88 7.67
CA SER A 263 -22.02 14.52 8.70
C SER A 263 -21.85 13.93 10.09
N ASP A 264 -21.14 12.79 10.22
CA ASP A 264 -21.00 12.04 11.47
C ASP A 264 -19.65 11.30 11.47
N GLU A 265 -18.67 11.85 12.15
CA GLU A 265 -17.30 11.31 12.19
C GLU A 265 -17.22 9.88 12.77
N ASP A 266 -18.16 9.49 13.64
CA ASP A 266 -18.17 8.14 14.21
C ASP A 266 -18.45 7.06 13.15
N LYS A 267 -19.03 7.42 12.00
CA LYS A 267 -19.25 6.52 10.86
C LYS A 267 -18.05 6.31 9.98
N ILE A 268 -16.97 7.05 10.15
CA ILE A 268 -15.76 6.91 9.31
C ILE A 268 -15.05 5.57 9.53
N ILE A 269 -14.99 5.09 10.77
CA ILE A 269 -14.32 3.80 11.09
C ILE A 269 -14.95 2.62 10.33
N PRO A 270 -16.30 2.47 10.29
CA PRO A 270 -16.95 1.47 9.44
C PRO A 270 -16.64 1.62 7.95
N ALA A 271 -16.49 2.85 7.42
CA ALA A 271 -16.09 3.09 6.04
C ALA A 271 -14.66 2.63 5.77
N MET A 272 -13.72 2.98 6.65
CA MET A 272 -12.32 2.55 6.57
C MET A 272 -12.20 1.03 6.60
N LYS A 273 -12.90 0.34 7.52
CA LYS A 273 -12.90 -1.13 7.61
C LYS A 273 -13.39 -1.78 6.32
N SER A 274 -14.53 -1.32 5.79
CA SER A 274 -15.07 -1.88 4.55
C SER A 274 -14.18 -1.58 3.34
N THR A 275 -13.53 -0.41 3.26
CA THR A 275 -12.57 -0.07 2.20
C THR A 275 -11.33 -0.97 2.26
N LEU A 276 -10.78 -1.19 3.46
CA LEU A 276 -9.65 -2.09 3.65
C LEU A 276 -10.01 -3.54 3.25
N THR A 277 -11.21 -4.00 3.64
CA THR A 277 -11.72 -5.33 3.25
C THR A 277 -11.89 -5.43 1.73
N PHE A 278 -12.46 -4.40 1.10
CA PHE A 278 -12.58 -4.31 -0.35
C PHE A 278 -11.23 -4.45 -1.06
N SER A 279 -10.26 -3.60 -0.69
CA SER A 279 -8.92 -3.61 -1.31
C SER A 279 -8.27 -4.99 -1.22
N ARG A 280 -8.40 -5.67 -0.08
CA ARG A 280 -7.83 -7.01 0.14
C ARG A 280 -8.54 -8.08 -0.67
N ILE A 281 -9.88 -8.11 -0.65
CA ILE A 281 -10.66 -9.10 -1.39
C ILE A 281 -10.45 -8.90 -2.89
N ALA A 282 -10.58 -7.67 -3.40
CA ALA A 282 -10.37 -7.38 -4.81
C ALA A 282 -8.96 -7.76 -5.28
N GLY A 283 -7.93 -7.40 -4.49
CA GLY A 283 -6.54 -7.75 -4.79
C GLY A 283 -6.28 -9.26 -4.74
N ALA A 284 -6.79 -9.96 -3.73
CA ALA A 284 -6.63 -11.42 -3.61
C ALA A 284 -7.35 -12.17 -4.73
N LEU A 285 -8.57 -11.77 -5.07
CA LEU A 285 -9.31 -12.35 -6.20
C LEU A 285 -8.62 -12.07 -7.54
N PHE A 286 -8.00 -10.91 -7.69
CA PHE A 286 -7.23 -10.58 -8.89
C PHE A 286 -6.00 -11.49 -9.03
N VAL A 287 -5.27 -11.76 -7.92
CA VAL A 287 -4.19 -12.76 -7.88
C VAL A 287 -4.71 -14.14 -8.27
N ILE A 288 -5.82 -14.58 -7.68
CA ILE A 288 -6.44 -15.88 -7.98
C ILE A 288 -6.82 -15.98 -9.46
N GLY A 289 -7.32 -14.89 -10.06
CA GLY A 289 -7.69 -14.86 -11.47
C GLY A 289 -6.55 -15.19 -12.43
N PHE A 290 -5.29 -14.88 -12.07
CA PHE A 290 -4.11 -15.28 -12.85
C PHE A 290 -3.69 -16.74 -12.60
N LEU A 291 -4.07 -17.33 -11.46
CA LEU A 291 -3.71 -18.71 -11.10
C LEU A 291 -4.69 -19.76 -11.65
N ILE A 292 -5.92 -19.33 -11.99
CA ILE A 292 -6.93 -20.18 -12.62
C ILE A 292 -6.73 -20.08 -14.14
N GLN A 293 -6.21 -21.13 -14.73
CA GLN A 293 -5.98 -21.24 -16.20
C GLN A 293 -7.04 -22.13 -16.82
#